data_8cfd5bfbf75898bfe72309a394a7719e
#
_entry.id   8cfd5bfbf75898bfe72309a394a7719e
#
_cell.length_a   1.000
_cell.length_b   1.000
_cell.length_c   1.000
_cell.angle_alpha   90.00
_cell.angle_beta   90.00
_cell.angle_gamma   90.00
#
_symmetry.space_group_name_H-M   'P 1'
#
loop_
_entity.id
_entity.type
_entity.pdbx_description
1 polymer ?
#
loop_
_entity_poly.entity_id
_entity_poly.type
_entity_poly.pdbx_seq_one_letter_code
_entity_poly.pdbx_strand_id
1 'polypeptide(L)'
;MKCRFICLNFKEILLIILFINITCADIVENKCGADKIKIKPQILDINPEDKPNLSFSKYTSSYQPIKIALDFSNMKKPSSMSTSSFTKIKSILSETAGEFKKFLQVVHNNINLGNDGDTIKRSCYLDNIGSGYSNYLIDNDLIIFPSFSRSLGTNTLAGATSCLLLKGTYRPIAGIVLINQILNFELTNIELYLKNILFHEFTHILVFSPDIFEKLNLMKNISSTYYINSPKVLEKAREHFKCDTLTGVYLENQGGQGSAGSHWEARYMLGDYMISTNYAETALSDITLALFEDSGLYKVNYYSGNLFQFGKNKGCEFFEKKCIEDETVMFDEFCNQKGSLCTSGRTNKASCFLGGYPTDYIPPQYRYFPSNPNLGGLEAANFCPIPYPYTNTNSYYTYSCKKGQSSKSSEYGETIGDSSYCFFSSLLPSSSSTSISSLDTICYEVSCDTSNKNIIVKIGSNEVICPTEGGNIESPSGFKGSIECPKYEVICPTSDDDILCDDIFDCLTKYADRDNVDYKAAITTYENSINDKDDDDDDDDYIPIYGTNSNKYINFNLGLLLGFLVLGI
;
A
#
# COMPACT_ATOMS: atom_id res chain seq x y z
N MET A 1 33.92 -3.87 41.20
CA MET A 1 32.79 -3.11 41.78
C MET A 1 31.73 -4.10 42.25
N LYS A 2 31.40 -4.13 43.52
CA LYS A 2 30.45 -5.09 44.09
C LYS A 2 29.02 -4.57 43.90
N CYS A 3 28.19 -5.29 43.12
CA CYS A 3 26.75 -5.05 43.08
C CYS A 3 26.12 -5.47 44.40
N ARG A 4 25.55 -4.54 45.12
CA ARG A 4 24.63 -4.81 46.24
C ARG A 4 23.26 -5.11 45.68
N PHE A 5 22.78 -6.32 45.88
CA PHE A 5 21.37 -6.65 45.68
C PHE A 5 20.53 -5.97 46.75
N ILE A 6 19.62 -5.11 46.34
CA ILE A 6 18.55 -4.57 47.21
C ILE A 6 17.38 -5.52 47.05
N CYS A 7 17.01 -6.25 48.10
CA CYS A 7 15.77 -7.02 48.14
C CYS A 7 14.59 -6.05 48.20
N LEU A 8 13.91 -5.84 47.08
CA LEU A 8 12.63 -5.16 46.99
C LEU A 8 11.49 -6.14 47.23
N ASN A 9 10.46 -5.69 47.97
CA ASN A 9 9.28 -6.50 48.28
C ASN A 9 8.44 -6.76 47.02
N PHE A 10 7.84 -7.93 46.92
CA PHE A 10 7.08 -8.38 45.76
C PHE A 10 6.02 -7.38 45.24
N LYS A 11 5.47 -6.54 46.15
CA LYS A 11 4.54 -5.44 45.80
C LYS A 11 5.19 -4.27 45.09
N GLU A 12 6.44 -3.95 45.40
CA GLU A 12 7.19 -2.87 44.75
C GLU A 12 7.71 -3.29 43.39
N ILE A 13 8.06 -4.58 43.23
CA ILE A 13 8.43 -5.16 41.93
C ILE A 13 7.21 -5.15 40.99
N LEU A 14 6.00 -5.46 41.49
CA LEU A 14 4.78 -5.43 40.70
C LEU A 14 4.39 -4.00 40.24
N LEU A 15 4.63 -2.99 41.10
CA LEU A 15 4.41 -1.59 40.75
C LEU A 15 5.43 -1.08 39.72
N ILE A 16 6.70 -1.49 39.86
CA ILE A 16 7.75 -1.13 38.89
C ILE A 16 7.51 -1.80 37.55
N ILE A 17 7.05 -3.06 37.52
CA ILE A 17 6.68 -3.78 36.29
C ILE A 17 5.44 -3.12 35.64
N LEU A 18 4.46 -2.65 36.43
CA LEU A 18 3.30 -1.91 35.90
C LEU A 18 3.66 -0.50 35.37
N PHE A 19 4.69 0.15 35.92
CA PHE A 19 5.17 1.45 35.41
C PHE A 19 6.16 1.30 34.24
N ILE A 20 6.91 0.17 34.14
CA ILE A 20 7.84 -0.08 33.03
C ILE A 20 7.09 -0.55 31.76
N ASN A 21 5.89 -1.13 31.91
CA ASN A 21 5.05 -1.53 30.76
C ASN A 21 4.29 -0.38 30.08
N ILE A 22 4.48 0.88 30.48
CA ILE A 22 3.79 2.03 29.87
C ILE A 22 4.72 2.86 28.94
N THR A 23 6.02 2.55 28.85
CA THR A 23 6.97 3.44 28.13
C THR A 23 7.83 2.82 27.05
N CYS A 24 7.63 1.56 26.69
CA CYS A 24 8.23 0.96 25.49
C CYS A 24 7.16 0.14 24.76
N ALA A 25 6.24 0.81 24.06
CA ALA A 25 5.73 0.20 22.85
C ALA A 25 6.91 0.26 21.88
N ASP A 26 7.61 -0.86 21.68
CA ASP A 26 8.54 -1.00 20.59
C ASP A 26 7.77 -0.66 19.32
N ILE A 27 8.14 0.45 18.70
CA ILE A 27 7.58 0.89 17.43
C ILE A 27 8.12 -0.10 16.39
N VAL A 28 7.37 -1.16 16.16
CA VAL A 28 7.71 -2.16 15.15
C VAL A 28 7.20 -1.64 13.80
N GLU A 29 8.09 -1.02 13.04
CA GLU A 29 7.82 -0.75 11.63
C GLU A 29 7.82 -2.06 10.85
N ASN A 30 6.69 -2.39 10.26
CA ASN A 30 6.61 -3.47 9.29
C ASN A 30 7.08 -2.94 7.94
N LYS A 31 8.14 -3.55 7.40
CA LYS A 31 8.83 -3.11 6.17
C LYS A 31 8.64 -4.12 5.04
N CYS A 32 8.80 -3.63 3.81
CA CYS A 32 9.00 -4.48 2.63
C CYS A 32 10.35 -5.19 2.72
N GLY A 33 10.45 -6.39 2.16
CA GLY A 33 11.65 -7.21 2.18
C GLY A 33 12.27 -7.49 0.83
N ALA A 34 12.00 -6.66 -0.17
CA ALA A 34 12.58 -6.80 -1.52
C ALA A 34 14.12 -6.92 -1.48
N ASP A 35 14.75 -6.23 -0.53
CA ASP A 35 16.20 -6.25 -0.26
C ASP A 35 16.75 -7.57 0.30
N LYS A 36 15.91 -8.35 0.94
CA LYS A 36 16.33 -9.63 1.51
C LYS A 36 16.43 -10.73 0.46
N ILE A 37 15.91 -10.43 -0.73
CA ILE A 37 15.98 -11.31 -1.88
C ILE A 37 17.20 -10.95 -2.72
N LYS A 38 18.30 -11.68 -2.54
CA LYS A 38 19.59 -11.43 -3.23
C LYS A 38 19.63 -12.08 -4.61
N ILE A 39 18.62 -11.87 -5.44
CA ILE A 39 18.58 -12.32 -6.82
C ILE A 39 18.85 -11.12 -7.73
N LYS A 40 19.86 -11.24 -8.58
CA LYS A 40 20.07 -10.28 -9.67
C LYS A 40 19.36 -10.80 -10.92
N PRO A 41 18.46 -10.01 -11.53
CA PRO A 41 17.75 -10.42 -12.72
C PRO A 41 18.71 -10.79 -13.85
N GLN A 42 18.50 -11.95 -14.45
CA GLN A 42 19.21 -12.37 -15.65
C GLN A 42 18.50 -11.84 -16.89
N ILE A 43 19.23 -11.67 -17.97
CA ILE A 43 18.67 -11.23 -19.26
C ILE A 43 18.50 -12.45 -20.14
N LEU A 44 17.26 -12.72 -20.53
CA LEU A 44 16.94 -13.74 -21.53
C LEU A 44 17.25 -13.18 -22.90
N ASP A 45 18.29 -13.73 -23.54
CA ASP A 45 18.61 -13.48 -24.95
C ASP A 45 17.84 -14.45 -25.82
N ILE A 46 16.81 -13.97 -26.46
CA ILE A 46 16.03 -14.75 -27.41
C ILE A 46 16.52 -14.37 -28.79
N ASN A 47 17.59 -15.01 -29.23
CA ASN A 47 18.01 -14.93 -30.63
C ASN A 47 17.36 -16.10 -31.39
N PRO A 48 16.45 -15.83 -32.35
CA PRO A 48 15.78 -16.88 -33.11
C PRO A 48 16.73 -17.82 -33.88
N GLU A 49 17.92 -17.32 -34.24
CA GLU A 49 18.93 -18.09 -34.98
C GLU A 49 19.68 -19.08 -34.08
N ASP A 50 19.81 -18.79 -32.78
CA ASP A 50 20.62 -19.58 -31.85
C ASP A 50 19.80 -20.63 -31.08
N LYS A 51 18.46 -20.55 -31.10
CA LYS A 51 17.57 -21.47 -30.39
C LYS A 51 16.39 -21.89 -31.29
N PRO A 52 16.56 -22.91 -32.12
CA PRO A 52 15.57 -23.35 -33.10
C PRO A 52 14.22 -23.81 -32.49
N ASN A 53 14.16 -23.99 -31.16
CA ASN A 53 12.94 -24.37 -30.44
C ASN A 53 12.16 -23.16 -29.88
N LEU A 54 12.67 -21.93 -30.03
CA LEU A 54 11.99 -20.70 -29.63
C LEU A 54 11.24 -20.17 -30.87
N SER A 55 9.95 -20.40 -30.95
CA SER A 55 9.13 -19.82 -32.00
C SER A 55 8.50 -18.50 -31.52
N PHE A 56 8.66 -17.45 -32.32
CA PHE A 56 7.89 -16.22 -32.17
C PHE A 56 6.60 -16.36 -32.99
N SER A 57 5.46 -16.41 -32.33
CA SER A 57 4.22 -16.18 -33.04
C SER A 57 4.09 -14.70 -33.39
N LYS A 58 3.40 -14.40 -34.47
CA LYS A 58 3.24 -13.05 -35.03
C LYS A 58 2.93 -12.02 -33.93
N TYR A 59 3.77 -10.98 -33.78
CA TYR A 59 3.50 -9.86 -32.91
C TYR A 59 2.11 -9.27 -33.20
N THR A 60 1.27 -9.17 -32.19
CA THR A 60 0.15 -8.24 -32.26
C THR A 60 0.73 -6.84 -32.09
N SER A 61 0.63 -6.00 -33.12
CA SER A 61 1.15 -4.61 -33.07
C SER A 61 0.37 -3.69 -32.14
N SER A 62 -0.63 -4.20 -31.43
CA SER A 62 -1.50 -3.45 -30.54
C SER A 62 -1.20 -3.76 -29.06
N TYR A 63 -1.27 -2.74 -28.24
CA TYR A 63 -1.25 -2.88 -26.80
C TYR A 63 -2.50 -3.64 -26.32
N GLN A 64 -2.30 -4.58 -25.41
CA GLN A 64 -3.34 -5.39 -24.79
C GLN A 64 -3.16 -5.40 -23.27
N PRO A 65 -4.21 -5.63 -22.48
CA PRO A 65 -4.09 -5.78 -21.04
C PRO A 65 -3.02 -6.81 -20.68
N ILE A 66 -2.17 -6.48 -19.69
CA ILE A 66 -1.10 -7.37 -19.24
C ILE A 66 -1.68 -8.69 -18.71
N LYS A 67 -1.02 -9.79 -19.05
CA LYS A 67 -1.34 -11.13 -18.59
C LYS A 67 -0.26 -11.63 -17.64
N ILE A 68 -0.64 -11.83 -16.38
CA ILE A 68 0.26 -12.33 -15.32
C ILE A 68 -0.22 -13.71 -14.89
N ALA A 69 0.61 -14.72 -15.03
CA ALA A 69 0.36 -16.06 -14.51
C ALA A 69 1.08 -16.29 -13.19
N LEU A 70 0.56 -17.21 -12.38
CA LEU A 70 1.18 -17.68 -11.14
C LEU A 70 1.49 -19.17 -11.23
N ASP A 71 2.72 -19.54 -10.88
CA ASP A 71 3.11 -20.92 -10.69
C ASP A 71 3.28 -21.23 -9.21
N PHE A 72 2.40 -22.06 -8.65
CA PHE A 72 2.37 -22.42 -7.24
C PHE A 72 3.22 -23.65 -6.90
N SER A 73 3.96 -24.23 -7.83
CA SER A 73 4.76 -25.47 -7.61
C SER A 73 5.81 -25.34 -6.48
N ASN A 74 6.24 -24.10 -6.16
CA ASN A 74 7.16 -23.82 -5.05
C ASN A 74 6.43 -23.37 -3.77
N MET A 75 5.12 -23.19 -3.79
CA MET A 75 4.36 -22.70 -2.65
C MET A 75 3.91 -23.84 -1.74
N LYS A 76 4.78 -24.24 -0.82
CA LYS A 76 4.48 -25.30 0.17
C LYS A 76 3.69 -24.74 1.34
N LYS A 77 2.56 -25.38 1.68
CA LYS A 77 1.75 -25.00 2.85
C LYS A 77 2.53 -25.14 4.15
N PRO A 78 2.69 -24.07 4.96
CA PRO A 78 3.28 -24.16 6.28
C PRO A 78 2.49 -25.11 7.19
N SER A 79 3.18 -25.87 8.05
CA SER A 79 2.53 -26.82 8.96
C SER A 79 1.57 -26.16 9.95
N SER A 80 1.82 -24.91 10.32
CA SER A 80 0.99 -24.10 11.20
C SER A 80 -0.26 -23.51 10.53
N MET A 81 -0.37 -23.58 9.19
CA MET A 81 -1.45 -22.96 8.42
C MET A 81 -2.55 -23.96 8.10
N SER A 82 -3.82 -23.54 8.23
CA SER A 82 -4.97 -24.33 7.80
C SER A 82 -5.01 -24.46 6.27
N THR A 83 -5.64 -25.51 5.76
CA THR A 83 -5.82 -25.67 4.30
C THR A 83 -6.73 -24.55 3.74
N SER A 84 -7.74 -24.14 4.51
CA SER A 84 -8.62 -23.03 4.13
C SER A 84 -7.84 -21.73 3.94
N SER A 85 -6.99 -21.34 4.91
CA SER A 85 -6.16 -20.14 4.82
C SER A 85 -5.17 -20.23 3.67
N PHE A 86 -4.60 -21.41 3.41
CA PHE A 86 -3.69 -21.63 2.29
C PHE A 86 -4.38 -21.42 0.93
N THR A 87 -5.58 -22.01 0.74
CA THR A 87 -6.38 -21.83 -0.49
C THR A 87 -6.78 -20.37 -0.66
N LYS A 88 -7.19 -19.70 0.44
CA LYS A 88 -7.53 -18.29 0.44
C LYS A 88 -6.37 -17.39 -0.01
N ILE A 89 -5.14 -17.67 0.46
CA ILE A 89 -3.95 -16.93 0.04
C ILE A 89 -3.69 -17.10 -1.46
N LYS A 90 -3.84 -18.31 -2.01
CA LYS A 90 -3.74 -18.54 -3.45
C LYS A 90 -4.78 -17.69 -4.23
N SER A 91 -6.03 -17.62 -3.75
CA SER A 91 -7.07 -16.76 -4.36
C SER A 91 -6.66 -15.29 -4.33
N ILE A 92 -6.21 -14.77 -3.18
CA ILE A 92 -5.77 -13.38 -3.05
C ILE A 92 -4.59 -13.06 -3.99
N LEU A 93 -3.63 -13.98 -4.12
CA LEU A 93 -2.52 -13.85 -5.07
C LEU A 93 -3.05 -13.73 -6.51
N SER A 94 -3.99 -14.60 -6.90
CA SER A 94 -4.59 -14.61 -8.24
C SER A 94 -5.39 -13.33 -8.50
N GLU A 95 -6.22 -12.91 -7.55
CA GLU A 95 -6.98 -11.67 -7.63
C GLU A 95 -6.06 -10.45 -7.76
N THR A 96 -4.99 -10.40 -6.95
CA THR A 96 -4.02 -9.29 -6.98
C THR A 96 -3.35 -9.17 -8.34
N ALA A 97 -2.90 -10.29 -8.92
CA ALA A 97 -2.31 -10.28 -10.25
C ALA A 97 -3.31 -9.82 -11.32
N GLY A 98 -4.58 -10.19 -11.16
CA GLY A 98 -5.68 -9.73 -12.03
C GLY A 98 -5.95 -8.21 -11.97
N GLU A 99 -5.55 -7.49 -10.91
CA GLU A 99 -5.76 -6.04 -10.82
C GLU A 99 -4.90 -5.26 -11.83
N PHE A 100 -3.70 -5.72 -12.13
CA PHE A 100 -2.78 -5.03 -13.04
C PHE A 100 -3.31 -4.89 -14.46
N LYS A 101 -4.11 -5.83 -14.95
CA LYS A 101 -4.72 -5.76 -16.29
C LYS A 101 -5.67 -4.57 -16.45
N LYS A 102 -6.20 -4.02 -15.35
CA LYS A 102 -7.14 -2.89 -15.38
C LYS A 102 -6.47 -1.58 -15.78
N PHE A 103 -5.15 -1.43 -15.53
CA PHE A 103 -4.44 -0.18 -15.80
C PHE A 103 -3.15 -0.33 -16.61
N LEU A 104 -2.59 -1.54 -16.75
CA LEU A 104 -1.38 -1.79 -17.55
C LEU A 104 -1.70 -2.54 -18.85
N GLN A 105 -1.15 -2.03 -19.93
CA GLN A 105 -1.20 -2.67 -21.25
C GLN A 105 0.23 -2.89 -21.76
N VAL A 106 0.43 -3.98 -22.48
CA VAL A 106 1.72 -4.38 -23.08
C VAL A 106 1.53 -4.85 -24.52
N VAL A 107 2.62 -4.90 -25.26
CA VAL A 107 2.68 -5.67 -26.51
C VAL A 107 3.08 -7.10 -26.14
N HIS A 108 2.20 -8.07 -26.38
CA HIS A 108 2.46 -9.47 -26.06
C HIS A 108 3.63 -10.03 -26.90
N ASN A 109 4.52 -10.77 -26.25
CA ASN A 109 5.70 -11.33 -26.90
C ASN A 109 5.50 -12.76 -27.43
N ASN A 110 4.53 -13.51 -26.91
CA ASN A 110 4.23 -14.90 -27.28
C ASN A 110 5.50 -15.79 -27.34
N ILE A 111 6.24 -15.84 -26.24
CA ILE A 111 7.54 -16.52 -26.16
C ILE A 111 7.33 -17.99 -25.81
N ASN A 112 7.66 -18.90 -26.72
CA ASN A 112 7.72 -20.32 -26.40
C ASN A 112 9.10 -20.67 -25.84
N LEU A 113 9.15 -21.05 -24.55
CA LEU A 113 10.39 -21.46 -23.88
C LEU A 113 10.88 -22.85 -24.28
N GLY A 114 10.06 -23.61 -25.00
CA GLY A 114 10.41 -24.98 -25.41
C GLY A 114 10.81 -25.83 -24.18
N ASN A 115 12.02 -26.41 -24.21
CA ASN A 115 12.56 -27.21 -23.12
C ASN A 115 13.44 -26.39 -22.15
N ASP A 116 13.44 -25.06 -22.21
CA ASP A 116 14.36 -24.20 -21.44
C ASP A 116 13.81 -23.77 -20.08
N GLY A 117 12.93 -24.56 -19.47
CA GLY A 117 12.46 -24.36 -18.08
C GLY A 117 13.60 -24.29 -17.06
N ASP A 118 14.73 -24.90 -17.35
CA ASP A 118 15.93 -24.81 -16.53
C ASP A 118 16.50 -23.39 -16.45
N THR A 119 16.32 -22.56 -17.45
CA THR A 119 16.74 -21.15 -17.41
C THR A 119 15.91 -20.37 -16.39
N ILE A 120 14.56 -20.51 -16.41
CA ILE A 120 13.71 -19.90 -15.40
C ILE A 120 14.07 -20.42 -14.01
N LYS A 121 14.19 -21.74 -13.88
CA LYS A 121 14.50 -22.42 -12.62
C LYS A 121 15.80 -21.91 -12.00
N ARG A 122 16.86 -21.78 -12.80
CA ARG A 122 18.15 -21.25 -12.36
C ARG A 122 18.08 -19.76 -12.03
N SER A 123 17.45 -18.95 -12.91
CA SER A 123 17.39 -17.50 -12.73
C SER A 123 16.57 -17.09 -11.51
N CYS A 124 15.49 -17.83 -11.23
CA CYS A 124 14.57 -17.55 -10.12
C CYS A 124 14.89 -18.40 -8.86
N TYR A 125 15.93 -19.23 -8.88
CA TYR A 125 16.32 -20.12 -7.77
C TYR A 125 15.17 -21.00 -7.27
N LEU A 126 14.44 -21.62 -8.19
CA LEU A 126 13.29 -22.46 -7.89
C LEU A 126 13.69 -23.92 -7.66
N ASP A 127 13.05 -24.59 -6.71
CA ASP A 127 13.16 -26.05 -6.53
C ASP A 127 12.40 -26.78 -7.65
N ASN A 128 11.20 -26.29 -7.97
CA ASN A 128 10.30 -26.90 -8.96
C ASN A 128 9.78 -25.84 -9.95
N ILE A 129 9.26 -26.31 -11.06
CA ILE A 129 8.50 -25.52 -12.03
C ILE A 129 7.34 -26.40 -12.54
N GLY A 130 6.16 -25.83 -12.72
CA GLY A 130 4.99 -26.57 -13.19
C GLY A 130 5.21 -27.20 -14.55
N SER A 131 4.51 -28.27 -14.87
CA SER A 131 4.70 -29.06 -16.11
C SER A 131 4.41 -28.25 -17.38
N GLY A 132 3.53 -27.23 -17.29
CA GLY A 132 3.17 -26.34 -18.41
C GLY A 132 4.14 -25.21 -18.72
N TYR A 133 5.33 -25.16 -18.09
CA TYR A 133 6.26 -24.02 -18.16
C TYR A 133 6.64 -23.59 -19.59
N SER A 134 6.67 -24.50 -20.54
CA SER A 134 7.00 -24.19 -21.95
C SER A 134 6.04 -23.19 -22.57
N ASN A 135 4.79 -23.17 -22.12
CA ASN A 135 3.73 -22.33 -22.62
C ASN A 135 3.51 -21.04 -21.80
N TYR A 136 4.13 -20.89 -20.63
CA TYR A 136 3.88 -19.76 -19.73
C TYR A 136 3.95 -18.40 -20.43
N LEU A 137 4.97 -18.17 -21.24
CA LEU A 137 5.17 -16.91 -21.95
C LEU A 137 4.59 -16.88 -23.37
N ILE A 138 3.91 -17.94 -23.81
CA ILE A 138 3.07 -17.92 -25.02
C ILE A 138 1.78 -17.18 -24.73
N ASP A 139 1.13 -17.55 -23.62
CA ASP A 139 -0.19 -17.04 -23.26
C ASP A 139 -0.12 -15.87 -22.26
N ASN A 140 1.03 -15.65 -21.61
CA ASN A 140 1.22 -14.63 -20.59
C ASN A 140 2.45 -13.75 -20.85
N ASP A 141 2.46 -12.57 -20.24
CA ASP A 141 3.55 -11.59 -20.34
C ASP A 141 4.55 -11.69 -19.20
N LEU A 142 4.11 -12.19 -18.06
CA LEU A 142 4.88 -12.34 -16.83
C LEU A 142 4.40 -13.60 -16.11
N ILE A 143 5.36 -14.38 -15.59
CA ILE A 143 5.11 -15.46 -14.65
C ILE A 143 5.67 -15.12 -13.28
N ILE A 144 4.89 -15.28 -12.22
CA ILE A 144 5.32 -15.05 -10.84
C ILE A 144 5.27 -16.37 -10.06
N PHE A 145 6.34 -16.64 -9.29
CA PHE A 145 6.50 -17.82 -8.46
C PHE A 145 6.35 -17.45 -6.98
N PRO A 146 5.15 -17.60 -6.37
CA PRO A 146 4.98 -17.34 -4.97
C PRO A 146 5.53 -18.46 -4.09
N SER A 147 6.06 -18.08 -2.93
CA SER A 147 6.43 -19.04 -1.89
C SER A 147 6.37 -18.41 -0.50
N PHE A 148 6.37 -19.25 0.54
CA PHE A 148 6.48 -18.80 1.93
C PHE A 148 7.94 -18.83 2.39
N SER A 149 8.34 -17.80 3.17
CA SER A 149 9.69 -17.70 3.73
C SER A 149 9.66 -17.38 5.21
N ARG A 150 10.63 -17.92 5.96
CA ARG A 150 10.95 -17.53 7.34
C ARG A 150 12.22 -16.66 7.41
N SER A 151 12.94 -16.52 6.31
CA SER A 151 14.22 -15.81 6.27
C SER A 151 14.07 -14.28 6.20
N LEU A 152 12.84 -13.77 6.03
CA LEU A 152 12.58 -12.34 5.91
C LEU A 152 12.73 -11.56 7.23
N GLY A 153 12.78 -12.27 8.39
CA GLY A 153 12.88 -11.66 9.72
C GLY A 153 11.52 -11.22 10.28
N THR A 154 11.51 -10.61 11.47
CA THR A 154 10.28 -10.35 12.24
C THR A 154 9.49 -9.15 11.74
N ASN A 155 10.15 -8.18 11.10
CA ASN A 155 9.54 -6.89 10.73
C ASN A 155 9.27 -6.76 9.23
N THR A 156 9.38 -7.86 8.48
CA THR A 156 9.18 -7.88 7.04
C THR A 156 7.93 -8.67 6.72
N LEU A 157 7.01 -8.10 5.94
CA LEU A 157 5.74 -8.71 5.59
C LEU A 157 5.87 -9.65 4.40
N ALA A 158 6.50 -9.17 3.36
CA ALA A 158 6.77 -9.90 2.12
C ALA A 158 7.98 -9.28 1.44
N GLY A 159 8.40 -9.83 0.32
CA GLY A 159 9.40 -9.27 -0.56
C GLY A 159 9.32 -9.90 -1.94
N ALA A 160 9.63 -9.14 -2.98
CA ALA A 160 9.61 -9.65 -4.35
C ALA A 160 10.73 -9.06 -5.21
N THR A 161 11.06 -9.75 -6.28
CA THR A 161 12.02 -9.27 -7.28
C THR A 161 11.78 -9.93 -8.62
N SER A 162 12.08 -9.23 -9.71
CA SER A 162 12.21 -9.85 -11.02
C SER A 162 13.45 -10.74 -11.04
N CYS A 163 13.37 -11.87 -11.71
CA CYS A 163 14.49 -12.81 -11.86
C CYS A 163 14.91 -13.02 -13.32
N LEU A 164 14.05 -12.66 -14.26
CA LEU A 164 14.35 -12.77 -15.69
C LEU A 164 13.77 -11.57 -16.45
N LEU A 165 14.61 -10.91 -17.24
CA LEU A 165 14.25 -9.75 -18.05
C LEU A 165 14.44 -10.08 -19.53
N LEU A 166 13.57 -9.56 -20.37
CA LEU A 166 13.66 -9.71 -21.82
C LEU A 166 14.76 -8.83 -22.40
N LYS A 167 15.68 -9.38 -23.19
CA LYS A 167 16.73 -8.61 -23.87
C LYS A 167 16.10 -7.57 -24.80
N GLY A 168 16.71 -6.40 -24.81
CA GLY A 168 16.32 -5.24 -25.65
C GLY A 168 15.35 -4.30 -24.98
N THR A 169 14.32 -4.79 -24.30
CA THR A 169 13.36 -3.93 -23.56
C THR A 169 13.65 -3.87 -22.07
N TYR A 170 14.29 -4.89 -21.50
CA TYR A 170 14.43 -5.15 -20.08
C TYR A 170 13.08 -5.35 -19.34
N ARG A 171 12.00 -5.63 -20.06
CA ARG A 171 10.71 -5.95 -19.45
C ARG A 171 10.84 -7.24 -18.65
N PRO A 172 10.38 -7.28 -17.40
CA PRO A 172 10.33 -8.50 -16.60
C PRO A 172 9.39 -9.53 -17.23
N ILE A 173 9.83 -10.78 -17.29
CA ILE A 173 9.07 -11.91 -17.79
C ILE A 173 8.95 -13.05 -16.78
N ALA A 174 9.78 -13.02 -15.72
CA ALA A 174 9.63 -13.88 -14.56
C ALA A 174 10.04 -13.16 -13.27
N GLY A 175 9.36 -13.47 -12.17
CA GLY A 175 9.62 -12.93 -10.86
C GLY A 175 9.26 -13.89 -9.74
N ILE A 176 9.75 -13.61 -8.53
CA ILE A 176 9.39 -14.35 -7.33
C ILE A 176 8.78 -13.41 -6.29
N VAL A 177 7.87 -13.94 -5.49
CA VAL A 177 7.34 -13.28 -4.30
C VAL A 177 7.44 -14.19 -3.10
N LEU A 178 8.01 -13.68 -2.01
CA LEU A 178 8.16 -14.38 -0.74
C LEU A 178 7.21 -13.76 0.28
N ILE A 179 6.32 -14.56 0.84
CA ILE A 179 5.36 -14.15 1.88
C ILE A 179 5.91 -14.62 3.23
N ASN A 180 5.98 -13.72 4.20
CA ASN A 180 6.49 -14.08 5.51
C ASN A 180 5.50 -14.96 6.28
N GLN A 181 5.97 -16.10 6.76
CA GLN A 181 5.15 -17.05 7.52
C GLN A 181 4.70 -16.55 8.90
N ILE A 182 5.25 -15.43 9.37
CA ILE A 182 4.84 -14.82 10.66
C ILE A 182 3.53 -14.05 10.57
N LEU A 183 3.04 -13.73 9.37
CA LEU A 183 1.76 -13.05 9.20
C LEU A 183 0.64 -13.85 9.84
N ASN A 184 -0.22 -13.17 10.59
CA ASN A 184 -1.42 -13.80 11.14
C ASN A 184 -2.54 -13.75 10.09
N PHE A 185 -2.72 -14.85 9.37
CA PHE A 185 -3.70 -14.98 8.30
C PHE A 185 -5.15 -15.17 8.79
N GLU A 186 -5.38 -15.21 10.10
CA GLU A 186 -6.72 -15.36 10.70
C GLU A 186 -7.31 -14.02 11.18
N LEU A 187 -6.63 -12.90 10.95
CA LEU A 187 -7.12 -11.57 11.34
C LEU A 187 -8.29 -11.11 10.48
N THR A 188 -9.17 -10.32 11.08
CA THR A 188 -10.24 -9.63 10.37
C THR A 188 -9.65 -8.68 9.31
N ASN A 189 -10.23 -8.67 8.11
CA ASN A 189 -9.78 -7.87 6.97
C ASN A 189 -8.36 -8.20 6.47
N ILE A 190 -7.81 -9.38 6.80
CA ILE A 190 -6.49 -9.83 6.30
C ILE A 190 -6.44 -9.86 4.76
N GLU A 191 -7.55 -10.12 4.10
CA GLU A 191 -7.64 -10.21 2.64
C GLU A 191 -7.19 -8.91 1.96
N LEU A 192 -7.83 -7.79 2.32
CA LEU A 192 -7.48 -6.48 1.77
C LEU A 192 -6.04 -6.08 2.17
N TYR A 193 -5.64 -6.37 3.41
CA TYR A 193 -4.30 -6.10 3.88
C TYR A 193 -3.24 -6.87 3.08
N LEU A 194 -3.44 -8.18 2.90
CA LEU A 194 -2.55 -9.02 2.12
C LEU A 194 -2.56 -8.63 0.64
N LYS A 195 -3.73 -8.27 0.10
CA LYS A 195 -3.86 -7.80 -1.29
C LYS A 195 -3.05 -6.52 -1.53
N ASN A 196 -3.08 -5.56 -0.60
CA ASN A 196 -2.24 -4.35 -0.67
C ASN A 196 -0.75 -4.68 -0.64
N ILE A 197 -0.31 -5.58 0.26
CA ILE A 197 1.08 -6.04 0.33
C ILE A 197 1.50 -6.68 -0.99
N LEU A 198 0.72 -7.62 -1.51
CA LEU A 198 1.04 -8.33 -2.75
C LEU A 198 1.04 -7.40 -3.98
N PHE A 199 0.14 -6.42 -4.02
CA PHE A 199 0.11 -5.40 -5.07
C PHE A 199 1.39 -4.56 -5.08
N HIS A 200 1.88 -4.17 -3.90
CA HIS A 200 3.18 -3.55 -3.70
C HIS A 200 4.33 -4.45 -4.18
N GLU A 201 4.36 -5.70 -3.75
CA GLU A 201 5.43 -6.64 -4.10
C GLU A 201 5.45 -6.95 -5.62
N PHE A 202 4.29 -7.11 -6.24
CA PHE A 202 4.24 -7.33 -7.70
C PHE A 202 4.72 -6.11 -8.48
N THR A 203 4.54 -4.92 -7.94
CA THR A 203 5.09 -3.69 -8.54
C THR A 203 6.62 -3.65 -8.51
N HIS A 204 7.25 -4.22 -7.47
CA HIS A 204 8.71 -4.43 -7.49
C HIS A 204 9.16 -5.35 -8.63
N ILE A 205 8.40 -6.40 -8.92
CA ILE A 205 8.70 -7.28 -10.06
C ILE A 205 8.54 -6.53 -11.38
N LEU A 206 7.47 -5.74 -11.52
CA LEU A 206 7.10 -5.10 -12.78
C LEU A 206 8.00 -3.92 -13.16
N VAL A 207 8.29 -3.03 -12.20
CA VAL A 207 9.00 -1.78 -12.53
C VAL A 207 9.79 -1.18 -11.37
N PHE A 208 9.29 -1.26 -10.14
CA PHE A 208 9.83 -0.49 -9.01
C PHE A 208 11.04 -1.20 -8.37
N SER A 209 12.13 -1.23 -9.09
CA SER A 209 13.37 -1.91 -8.69
C SER A 209 14.59 -1.13 -9.12
N PRO A 210 15.63 -0.97 -8.26
CA PRO A 210 16.88 -0.32 -8.63
C PRO A 210 17.55 -0.93 -9.86
N ASP A 211 17.49 -2.26 -10.03
CA ASP A 211 18.04 -2.95 -11.19
C ASP A 211 17.33 -2.54 -12.49
N ILE A 212 16.01 -2.36 -12.45
CA ILE A 212 15.22 -1.88 -13.60
C ILE A 212 15.48 -0.40 -13.83
N PHE A 213 15.50 0.41 -12.77
CA PHE A 213 15.76 1.85 -12.86
C PHE A 213 17.13 2.14 -13.50
N GLU A 214 18.17 1.39 -13.12
CA GLU A 214 19.51 1.52 -13.69
C GLU A 214 19.50 1.16 -15.18
N LYS A 215 18.91 0.02 -15.57
CA LYS A 215 18.86 -0.44 -16.96
C LYS A 215 18.09 0.50 -17.87
N LEU A 216 17.05 1.14 -17.35
CA LEU A 216 16.22 2.11 -18.09
C LEU A 216 16.65 3.57 -17.89
N ASN A 217 17.74 3.82 -17.12
CA ASN A 217 18.25 5.16 -16.81
C ASN A 217 17.19 6.10 -16.21
N LEU A 218 16.29 5.57 -15.38
CA LEU A 218 15.22 6.32 -14.73
C LEU A 218 15.69 7.01 -13.44
N MET A 219 16.59 6.36 -12.69
CA MET A 219 17.08 6.83 -11.41
C MET A 219 18.33 7.71 -11.57
N LYS A 220 18.38 8.78 -10.79
CA LYS A 220 19.58 9.63 -10.62
C LYS A 220 20.07 9.53 -9.19
N ASN A 221 21.39 9.68 -9.03
CA ASN A 221 22.05 9.73 -7.73
C ASN A 221 22.92 10.99 -7.66
N ILE A 222 22.61 11.86 -6.71
CA ILE A 222 23.44 13.02 -6.41
C ILE A 222 23.77 12.99 -4.91
N SER A 223 25.05 12.90 -4.57
CA SER A 223 25.52 12.91 -3.18
C SER A 223 24.81 11.87 -2.29
N SER A 224 24.63 10.66 -2.80
CA SER A 224 23.92 9.53 -2.12
C SER A 224 22.42 9.74 -1.94
N THR A 225 21.84 10.73 -2.59
CA THR A 225 20.38 10.91 -2.66
C THR A 225 19.89 10.39 -4.00
N TYR A 226 18.96 9.44 -3.94
CA TYR A 226 18.33 8.83 -5.12
C TYR A 226 17.01 9.51 -5.43
N TYR A 227 16.74 9.74 -6.72
CA TYR A 227 15.47 10.31 -7.17
C TYR A 227 15.15 9.93 -8.61
N ILE A 228 13.87 9.94 -8.93
CA ILE A 228 13.34 9.76 -10.29
C ILE A 228 13.04 11.14 -10.86
N ASN A 229 13.57 11.42 -12.07
CA ASN A 229 13.35 12.68 -12.76
C ASN A 229 12.85 12.49 -14.19
N SER A 230 12.24 11.38 -14.47
CA SER A 230 11.67 11.08 -15.77
C SER A 230 10.50 12.02 -16.10
N PRO A 231 10.19 12.26 -17.38
CA PRO A 231 9.32 13.35 -17.80
C PRO A 231 7.91 13.31 -17.24
N LYS A 232 7.24 12.13 -17.27
CA LYS A 232 5.88 11.98 -16.79
C LYS A 232 5.79 11.99 -15.27
N VAL A 233 6.77 11.36 -14.59
CA VAL A 233 6.88 11.45 -13.13
C VAL A 233 7.00 12.90 -12.68
N LEU A 234 7.85 13.71 -13.32
CA LEU A 234 7.95 15.13 -13.00
C LEU A 234 6.68 15.92 -13.32
N GLU A 235 6.03 15.64 -14.46
CA GLU A 235 4.76 16.26 -14.82
C GLU A 235 3.72 16.04 -13.74
N LYS A 236 3.49 14.78 -13.35
CA LYS A 236 2.49 14.42 -12.34
C LYS A 236 2.85 14.90 -10.93
N ALA A 237 4.11 14.87 -10.56
CA ALA A 237 4.56 15.39 -9.27
C ALA A 237 4.39 16.92 -9.18
N ARG A 238 4.75 17.68 -10.22
CA ARG A 238 4.56 19.14 -10.28
C ARG A 238 3.09 19.51 -10.21
N GLU A 239 2.24 18.74 -10.90
CA GLU A 239 0.79 18.91 -10.86
C GLU A 239 0.23 18.68 -9.45
N HIS A 240 0.63 17.56 -8.80
CA HIS A 240 0.15 17.19 -7.47
C HIS A 240 0.59 18.19 -6.39
N PHE A 241 1.89 18.49 -6.33
CA PHE A 241 2.45 19.37 -5.31
C PHE A 241 2.30 20.87 -5.61
N LYS A 242 1.92 21.25 -6.83
CA LYS A 242 1.94 22.66 -7.31
C LYS A 242 3.34 23.27 -7.22
N CYS A 243 4.36 22.53 -7.66
CA CYS A 243 5.76 22.95 -7.67
C CYS A 243 6.37 22.79 -9.06
N ASP A 244 6.27 23.81 -9.91
CA ASP A 244 6.75 23.78 -11.30
C ASP A 244 8.27 23.61 -11.41
N THR A 245 9.02 24.00 -10.40
CA THR A 245 10.49 23.92 -10.36
C THR A 245 11.00 22.59 -9.77
N LEU A 246 10.13 21.65 -9.41
CA LEU A 246 10.54 20.35 -8.89
C LEU A 246 11.42 19.63 -9.92
N THR A 247 12.59 19.14 -9.48
CA THR A 247 13.61 18.51 -10.34
C THR A 247 13.67 17.00 -10.23
N GLY A 248 12.98 16.40 -9.25
CA GLY A 248 12.89 14.95 -9.04
C GLY A 248 11.98 14.58 -7.89
N VAL A 249 11.49 13.35 -7.90
CA VAL A 249 10.77 12.74 -6.78
C VAL A 249 11.73 11.81 -6.06
N TYR A 250 11.91 12.04 -4.76
CA TYR A 250 12.90 11.33 -3.97
C TYR A 250 12.52 9.87 -3.72
N LEU A 251 13.53 9.01 -3.81
CA LEU A 251 13.45 7.64 -3.34
C LEU A 251 13.92 7.54 -1.88
N GLU A 252 13.41 6.54 -1.18
CA GLU A 252 13.76 6.23 0.20
C GLU A 252 15.28 6.19 0.41
N ASN A 253 15.76 6.88 1.41
CA ASN A 253 17.19 6.98 1.72
C ASN A 253 17.56 6.36 3.10
N GLN A 254 16.56 5.89 3.84
CA GLN A 254 16.72 5.23 5.14
C GLN A 254 16.47 3.71 5.05
N GLY A 255 16.60 3.01 6.19
CA GLY A 255 16.28 1.59 6.28
C GLY A 255 17.34 0.64 5.74
N GLY A 256 18.49 1.14 5.25
CA GLY A 256 19.61 0.35 4.76
C GLY A 256 19.41 -0.28 3.39
N GLN A 257 20.26 -1.29 3.05
CA GLN A 257 20.12 -2.00 1.78
C GLN A 257 18.73 -2.64 1.70
N GLY A 258 17.96 -2.23 0.66
CA GLY A 258 16.70 -2.82 0.26
C GLY A 258 15.45 -2.01 0.56
N SER A 259 15.54 -1.03 1.42
CA SER A 259 14.56 0.05 1.45
C SER A 259 15.07 1.23 0.63
N ALA A 260 16.35 1.58 0.82
CA ALA A 260 16.97 2.70 0.10
C ALA A 260 17.02 2.46 -1.41
N GLY A 261 16.44 3.39 -2.17
CA GLY A 261 16.42 3.38 -3.63
C GLY A 261 15.37 2.48 -4.28
N SER A 262 14.61 1.69 -3.49
CA SER A 262 13.58 0.78 -4.00
C SER A 262 12.14 1.16 -3.63
N HIS A 263 11.94 2.32 -3.02
CA HIS A 263 10.65 2.86 -2.60
C HIS A 263 10.63 4.37 -2.77
N TRP A 264 9.44 4.97 -2.79
CA TRP A 264 9.33 6.41 -2.62
C TRP A 264 9.71 6.83 -1.20
N GLU A 265 10.31 8.01 -1.08
CA GLU A 265 10.61 8.64 0.20
C GLU A 265 9.33 9.06 0.92
N ALA A 266 8.99 8.38 2.03
CA ALA A 266 7.72 8.59 2.73
C ALA A 266 7.57 10.01 3.31
N ARG A 267 8.67 10.76 3.50
CA ARG A 267 8.61 12.19 3.87
C ARG A 267 7.79 13.02 2.86
N TYR A 268 7.75 12.61 1.59
CA TYR A 268 7.07 13.33 0.51
C TYR A 268 5.88 12.55 -0.07
N MET A 269 5.91 11.22 0.01
CA MET A 269 4.97 10.33 -0.67
C MET A 269 4.18 9.45 0.30
N LEU A 270 4.00 9.88 1.57
CA LEU A 270 3.26 9.10 2.55
C LEU A 270 1.84 8.81 2.06
N GLY A 271 1.46 7.54 2.07
CA GLY A 271 0.18 7.08 1.54
C GLY A 271 0.25 6.58 0.09
N ASP A 272 1.31 6.87 -0.69
CA ASP A 272 1.54 6.08 -1.91
C ASP A 272 1.88 4.63 -1.53
N TYR A 273 1.29 3.65 -2.24
CA TYR A 273 1.48 2.24 -1.89
C TYR A 273 2.92 1.73 -2.07
N MET A 274 3.79 2.49 -2.77
CA MET A 274 5.20 2.15 -2.98
C MET A 274 6.17 2.82 -2.00
N ILE A 275 5.70 3.22 -0.81
CA ILE A 275 6.59 3.58 0.31
C ILE A 275 7.09 2.32 1.03
N SER A 276 8.23 2.41 1.72
CA SER A 276 8.90 1.26 2.36
C SER A 276 8.21 0.72 3.62
N THR A 277 7.21 1.42 4.15
CA THR A 277 6.50 1.07 5.38
C THR A 277 5.02 0.83 5.12
N ASN A 278 4.41 0.01 5.95
CA ASN A 278 2.97 -0.22 5.89
C ASN A 278 2.21 1.00 6.44
N TYR A 279 1.32 1.56 5.63
CA TYR A 279 0.45 2.68 6.01
C TYR A 279 -0.98 2.33 5.63
N ALA A 280 -1.94 2.50 6.57
CA ALA A 280 -3.30 2.00 6.37
C ALA A 280 -4.11 2.80 5.34
N GLU A 281 -3.74 4.06 5.09
CA GLU A 281 -4.29 4.87 3.99
C GLU A 281 -3.37 4.74 2.77
N THR A 282 -3.66 3.79 1.89
CA THR A 282 -2.85 3.51 0.70
C THR A 282 -3.55 3.99 -0.57
N ALA A 283 -2.77 4.58 -1.45
CA ALA A 283 -3.20 5.07 -2.76
C ALA A 283 -2.23 4.65 -3.86
N LEU A 284 -2.74 4.41 -5.05
CA LEU A 284 -1.97 4.33 -6.28
C LEU A 284 -1.92 5.74 -6.88
N SER A 285 -0.84 6.47 -6.65
CA SER A 285 -0.74 7.85 -7.14
C SER A 285 -0.49 7.93 -8.64
N ASP A 286 -0.89 9.05 -9.27
CA ASP A 286 -0.54 9.34 -10.66
C ASP A 286 0.98 9.42 -10.87
N ILE A 287 1.74 9.73 -9.83
CA ILE A 287 3.20 9.75 -9.85
C ILE A 287 3.76 8.34 -10.04
N THR A 288 3.20 7.35 -9.34
CA THR A 288 3.59 5.94 -9.52
C THR A 288 3.09 5.39 -10.86
N LEU A 289 1.89 5.75 -11.29
CA LEU A 289 1.40 5.40 -12.63
C LEU A 289 2.31 5.98 -13.74
N ALA A 290 2.77 7.22 -13.57
CA ALA A 290 3.71 7.86 -14.48
C ALA A 290 5.07 7.15 -14.56
N LEU A 291 5.52 6.54 -13.47
CA LEU A 291 6.74 5.73 -13.48
C LEU A 291 6.61 4.47 -14.35
N PHE A 292 5.45 3.80 -14.31
CA PHE A 292 5.17 2.71 -15.25
C PHE A 292 5.21 3.19 -16.71
N GLU A 293 4.63 4.35 -17.02
CA GLU A 293 4.64 4.92 -18.37
C GLU A 293 6.05 5.31 -18.81
N ASP A 294 6.80 6.05 -17.97
CA ASP A 294 8.17 6.49 -18.26
C ASP A 294 9.18 5.34 -18.40
N SER A 295 8.86 4.15 -17.85
CA SER A 295 9.66 2.96 -18.09
C SER A 295 9.71 2.54 -19.57
N GLY A 296 8.71 2.95 -20.36
CA GLY A 296 8.52 2.52 -21.74
C GLY A 296 8.13 1.05 -21.90
N LEU A 297 7.92 0.34 -20.78
CA LEU A 297 7.55 -1.07 -20.77
C LEU A 297 6.04 -1.28 -20.90
N TYR A 298 5.25 -0.27 -20.48
CA TYR A 298 3.80 -0.34 -20.36
C TYR A 298 3.13 0.90 -20.96
N LYS A 299 1.92 0.72 -21.49
CA LYS A 299 0.95 1.80 -21.65
C LYS A 299 0.08 1.79 -20.40
N VAL A 300 -0.26 2.97 -19.87
CA VAL A 300 -0.91 3.12 -18.57
C VAL A 300 -2.24 3.83 -18.71
N ASN A 301 -3.25 3.36 -17.97
CA ASN A 301 -4.46 4.10 -17.69
C ASN A 301 -4.33 4.73 -16.29
N TYR A 302 -4.63 6.03 -16.17
CA TYR A 302 -4.51 6.76 -14.90
C TYR A 302 -5.79 6.61 -14.08
N TYR A 303 -5.81 5.63 -13.18
CA TYR A 303 -6.95 5.25 -12.35
C TYR A 303 -6.68 5.42 -10.85
N SER A 304 -6.11 6.58 -10.48
CA SER A 304 -5.72 6.85 -9.09
C SER A 304 -6.87 7.42 -8.24
N GLY A 305 -7.86 8.03 -8.87
CA GLY A 305 -8.90 8.75 -8.15
C GLY A 305 -8.33 9.89 -7.28
N ASN A 306 -9.08 10.29 -6.26
CA ASN A 306 -8.68 11.34 -5.32
C ASN A 306 -8.07 10.79 -4.01
N LEU A 307 -7.50 9.58 -4.02
CA LEU A 307 -7.00 8.91 -2.80
C LEU A 307 -5.70 9.51 -2.28
N PHE A 308 -4.79 9.91 -3.17
CA PHE A 308 -3.49 10.44 -2.77
C PHE A 308 -3.59 11.94 -2.46
N GLN A 309 -3.62 12.29 -1.16
CA GLN A 309 -3.80 13.67 -0.69
C GLN A 309 -2.55 14.25 -0.01
N PHE A 310 -1.58 13.41 0.39
CA PHE A 310 -0.40 13.87 1.13
C PHE A 310 0.43 14.86 0.30
N GLY A 311 0.69 16.04 0.84
CA GLY A 311 1.45 17.11 0.19
C GLY A 311 0.74 17.81 -0.98
N LYS A 312 -0.52 17.46 -1.30
CA LYS A 312 -1.27 18.05 -2.41
C LYS A 312 -1.42 19.56 -2.25
N ASN A 313 -1.06 20.29 -3.31
CA ASN A 313 -1.14 21.76 -3.40
C ASN A 313 -0.24 22.53 -2.40
N LYS A 314 0.79 21.91 -1.78
CA LYS A 314 1.65 22.56 -0.76
C LYS A 314 2.77 23.43 -1.34
N GLY A 315 2.98 23.39 -2.63
CA GLY A 315 4.02 24.18 -3.30
C GLY A 315 5.43 23.61 -3.12
N CYS A 316 6.42 24.34 -3.66
CA CYS A 316 7.83 23.93 -3.58
C CYS A 316 8.36 23.93 -2.15
N GLU A 317 7.79 24.74 -1.27
CA GLU A 317 8.18 24.79 0.14
C GLU A 317 8.07 23.41 0.83
N PHE A 318 7.18 22.53 0.35
CA PHE A 318 7.04 21.18 0.88
C PHE A 318 8.32 20.35 0.73
N PHE A 319 9.12 20.64 -0.29
CA PHE A 319 10.42 20.00 -0.53
C PHE A 319 11.60 20.77 0.07
N GLU A 320 11.48 22.07 0.23
CA GLU A 320 12.54 22.96 0.67
C GLU A 320 12.64 23.09 2.19
N LYS A 321 11.49 23.08 2.88
CA LYS A 321 11.41 23.22 4.33
C LYS A 321 11.45 21.87 5.04
N LYS A 322 11.89 21.86 6.28
CA LYS A 322 11.75 20.72 7.17
C LYS A 322 10.27 20.49 7.51
N CYS A 323 9.92 19.28 7.95
CA CYS A 323 8.58 19.00 8.46
C CYS A 323 8.30 19.76 9.77
N ILE A 324 9.33 19.97 10.57
CA ILE A 324 9.29 20.72 11.81
C ILE A 324 10.53 21.64 11.86
N GLU A 325 10.31 22.91 12.18
CA GLU A 325 11.36 23.91 12.43
C GLU A 325 11.11 24.54 13.82
N ASP A 326 12.14 24.53 14.67
CA ASP A 326 12.06 25.04 16.05
C ASP A 326 10.82 24.54 16.81
N GLU A 327 10.61 23.21 16.76
CA GLU A 327 9.46 22.50 17.36
C GLU A 327 8.09 22.89 16.78
N THR A 328 8.05 23.73 15.72
CA THR A 328 6.83 24.16 15.05
C THR A 328 6.57 23.31 13.82
N VAL A 329 5.34 22.83 13.68
CA VAL A 329 4.88 22.07 12.49
C VAL A 329 4.77 23.02 11.30
N MET A 330 5.43 22.67 10.18
CA MET A 330 5.45 23.50 8.97
C MET A 330 4.31 23.23 8.00
N PHE A 331 3.74 22.01 8.05
CA PHE A 331 2.66 21.58 7.16
C PHE A 331 1.68 20.67 7.92
N ASP A 332 0.40 20.73 7.58
CA ASP A 332 -0.68 19.96 8.23
C ASP A 332 -0.52 18.44 8.11
N GLU A 333 0.38 17.99 7.20
CA GLU A 333 0.75 16.60 7.02
C GLU A 333 1.57 16.04 8.18
N PHE A 334 2.08 16.88 9.06
CA PHE A 334 2.95 16.49 10.18
C PHE A 334 2.34 16.87 11.52
N CYS A 335 2.97 16.42 12.58
CA CYS A 335 2.55 16.72 13.95
C CYS A 335 3.78 16.86 14.85
N ASN A 336 3.63 17.48 16.02
CA ASN A 336 4.73 17.66 16.98
C ASN A 336 4.40 17.18 18.39
N GLN A 337 3.19 16.70 18.60
CA GLN A 337 2.75 16.19 19.91
C GLN A 337 1.73 15.06 19.73
N LYS A 338 1.64 14.17 20.71
CA LYS A 338 0.63 13.11 20.74
C LYS A 338 -0.76 13.72 20.82
N GLY A 339 -1.69 13.17 20.04
CA GLY A 339 -3.08 13.62 20.00
C GLY A 339 -3.87 12.86 18.94
N SER A 340 -5.20 13.03 18.95
CA SER A 340 -6.08 12.50 17.93
C SER A 340 -5.94 13.30 16.65
N LEU A 341 -5.72 12.63 15.53
CA LEU A 341 -5.50 13.21 14.21
C LEU A 341 -6.30 12.44 13.15
N CYS A 342 -6.53 13.07 12.01
CA CYS A 342 -6.96 12.39 10.79
C CYS A 342 -5.77 12.19 9.85
N THR A 343 -5.81 11.16 9.03
CA THR A 343 -4.89 11.00 7.89
C THR A 343 -5.15 12.06 6.83
N SER A 344 -4.22 12.28 5.91
CA SER A 344 -4.32 13.34 4.89
C SER A 344 -5.52 13.19 3.96
N GLY A 345 -5.87 11.95 3.57
CA GLY A 345 -7.09 11.66 2.79
C GLY A 345 -8.35 11.52 3.63
N ARG A 346 -8.25 11.73 4.95
CA ARG A 346 -9.38 11.66 5.87
C ARG A 346 -10.09 10.29 5.93
N THR A 347 -9.46 9.23 5.44
CA THR A 347 -10.07 7.88 5.47
C THR A 347 -9.86 7.16 6.79
N ASN A 348 -8.95 7.65 7.66
CA ASN A 348 -8.63 7.02 8.93
C ASN A 348 -8.49 8.04 10.06
N LYS A 349 -8.90 7.61 11.25
CA LYS A 349 -8.45 8.24 12.51
C LYS A 349 -7.03 7.81 12.79
N ALA A 350 -6.21 8.73 13.29
CA ALA A 350 -4.79 8.54 13.53
C ALA A 350 -4.35 9.14 14.86
N SER A 351 -3.12 8.88 15.24
CA SER A 351 -2.44 9.61 16.30
C SER A 351 -1.04 9.98 15.81
N CYS A 352 -0.46 11.02 16.40
CA CYS A 352 0.88 11.42 16.02
C CYS A 352 1.90 10.33 16.35
N PHE A 353 2.56 9.80 15.32
CA PHE A 353 3.67 8.86 15.46
C PHE A 353 4.90 9.64 15.91
N LEU A 354 5.11 9.69 17.22
CA LEU A 354 6.19 10.41 17.87
C LEU A 354 6.73 9.57 19.02
N GLY A 355 8.01 9.21 18.94
CA GLY A 355 8.66 8.32 19.89
C GLY A 355 10.11 8.68 20.17
N GLY A 356 10.65 8.11 21.26
CA GLY A 356 12.06 8.23 21.62
C GLY A 356 12.91 7.15 20.95
N TYR A 357 14.01 7.57 20.37
CA TYR A 357 15.03 6.70 19.76
C TYR A 357 16.25 6.57 20.67
N PRO A 358 17.10 5.55 20.49
CA PRO A 358 18.37 5.46 21.18
C PRO A 358 19.24 6.71 20.93
N THR A 359 20.11 7.01 21.88
CA THR A 359 21.03 8.16 21.76
C THR A 359 21.85 8.02 20.46
N ASP A 360 21.94 9.14 19.72
CA ASP A 360 22.63 9.25 18.43
C ASP A 360 22.08 8.38 17.29
N TYR A 361 20.89 7.78 17.45
CA TYR A 361 20.24 7.03 16.38
C TYR A 361 19.71 7.97 15.28
N ILE A 362 19.05 9.09 15.67
CA ILE A 362 18.54 10.06 14.70
C ILE A 362 19.69 10.86 14.11
N PRO A 363 19.91 10.84 12.79
CA PRO A 363 20.92 11.64 12.11
C PRO A 363 20.76 13.15 12.44
N PRO A 364 21.85 13.91 12.58
CA PRO A 364 21.79 15.32 13.01
C PRO A 364 20.84 16.20 12.19
N GLN A 365 20.73 15.97 10.87
CA GLN A 365 19.85 16.74 9.99
C GLN A 365 18.36 16.50 10.21
N TYR A 366 18.00 15.39 10.88
CA TYR A 366 16.62 14.98 11.19
C TYR A 366 16.25 15.15 12.67
N ARG A 367 17.10 15.79 13.46
CA ARG A 367 16.81 16.13 14.87
C ARG A 367 15.95 17.39 14.92
N TYR A 368 14.64 17.21 14.89
CA TYR A 368 13.66 18.30 14.81
C TYR A 368 13.32 18.93 16.16
N PHE A 369 13.69 18.28 17.26
CA PHE A 369 13.39 18.72 18.62
C PHE A 369 14.68 19.06 19.38
N PRO A 370 15.13 20.32 19.37
CA PRO A 370 16.36 20.73 20.06
C PRO A 370 16.35 20.41 21.55
N SER A 371 15.18 20.51 22.20
CA SER A 371 14.98 20.16 23.60
C SER A 371 15.14 18.67 23.91
N ASN A 372 14.91 17.79 22.90
CA ASN A 372 15.08 16.33 22.99
C ASN A 372 15.54 15.74 21.65
N PRO A 373 16.86 15.72 21.36
CA PRO A 373 17.41 15.26 20.09
C PRO A 373 17.13 13.79 19.73
N ASN A 374 16.65 13.01 20.69
CA ASN A 374 16.29 11.61 20.50
C ASN A 374 14.79 11.42 20.21
N LEU A 375 14.01 12.50 20.17
CA LEU A 375 12.60 12.45 19.83
C LEU A 375 12.42 12.61 18.32
N GLY A 376 11.62 11.75 17.70
CA GLY A 376 11.36 11.77 16.26
C GLY A 376 10.12 10.99 15.86
N GLY A 377 9.76 11.13 14.61
CA GLY A 377 8.67 10.39 13.97
C GLY A 377 9.14 9.13 13.27
N LEU A 378 8.47 8.77 12.18
CA LEU A 378 8.71 7.58 11.39
C LEU A 378 10.08 7.63 10.69
N GLU A 379 10.90 6.60 10.83
CA GLU A 379 12.23 6.52 10.20
C GLU A 379 12.13 6.67 8.68
N ALA A 380 11.22 5.92 8.03
CA ALA A 380 10.97 5.98 6.59
C ALA A 380 10.47 7.36 6.10
N ALA A 381 10.01 8.24 6.99
CA ALA A 381 9.65 9.62 6.69
C ALA A 381 10.74 10.61 7.13
N ASN A 382 12.01 10.18 7.14
CA ASN A 382 13.13 10.99 7.61
C ASN A 382 12.92 11.50 9.05
N PHE A 383 12.35 10.64 9.92
CA PHE A 383 12.00 10.94 11.31
C PHE A 383 11.00 12.09 11.49
N CYS A 384 10.27 12.48 10.42
CA CYS A 384 9.15 13.41 10.56
C CYS A 384 7.99 12.74 11.30
N PRO A 385 7.46 13.37 12.37
CA PRO A 385 6.25 12.88 13.01
C PRO A 385 5.05 13.06 12.10
N ILE A 386 4.28 12.00 11.94
CA ILE A 386 3.15 11.92 11.01
C ILE A 386 1.88 11.44 11.73
N PRO A 387 0.69 11.78 11.23
CA PRO A 387 -0.55 11.11 11.61
C PRO A 387 -0.48 9.64 11.18
N TYR A 388 -0.38 8.73 12.13
CA TYR A 388 -0.28 7.30 11.86
C TYR A 388 -1.53 6.57 12.37
N PRO A 389 -2.28 5.89 11.49
CA PRO A 389 -3.45 5.12 11.90
C PRO A 389 -2.99 3.88 12.66
N TYR A 390 -3.36 3.78 13.94
CA TYR A 390 -3.04 2.60 14.71
C TYR A 390 -3.85 1.40 14.25
N THR A 391 -3.20 0.24 14.24
CA THR A 391 -3.85 -1.06 14.12
C THR A 391 -3.93 -1.71 15.51
N ASN A 392 -4.86 -2.60 15.72
CA ASN A 392 -4.89 -3.43 16.92
C ASN A 392 -4.60 -4.89 16.56
N THR A 393 -4.46 -5.74 17.59
CA THR A 393 -4.14 -7.15 17.43
C THR A 393 -5.23 -7.96 16.69
N ASN A 394 -6.43 -7.39 16.51
CA ASN A 394 -7.57 -8.09 15.93
C ASN A 394 -7.93 -7.62 14.51
N SER A 395 -7.47 -6.43 14.08
CA SER A 395 -7.78 -5.89 12.76
C SER A 395 -6.74 -4.85 12.33
N TYR A 396 -6.33 -4.91 11.06
CA TYR A 396 -5.44 -3.92 10.44
C TYR A 396 -6.12 -2.57 10.16
N TYR A 397 -7.47 -2.55 10.14
CA TYR A 397 -8.26 -1.36 9.78
C TYR A 397 -9.13 -0.83 10.92
N THR A 398 -8.73 -1.06 12.18
CA THR A 398 -9.55 -0.69 13.35
C THR A 398 -9.99 0.77 13.36
N TYR A 399 -9.12 1.67 12.91
CA TYR A 399 -9.35 3.12 12.91
C TYR A 399 -9.77 3.69 11.55
N SER A 400 -10.06 2.83 10.57
CA SER A 400 -10.60 3.25 9.28
C SER A 400 -12.04 3.74 9.43
N CYS A 401 -12.34 4.90 8.87
CA CYS A 401 -13.71 5.39 8.75
C CYS A 401 -14.52 4.57 7.73
N LYS A 402 -13.84 3.91 6.79
CA LYS A 402 -14.45 3.07 5.76
C LYS A 402 -14.78 1.65 6.26
N LYS A 403 -13.82 1.02 6.94
CA LYS A 403 -13.84 -0.44 7.27
C LYS A 403 -13.57 -0.73 8.74
N GLY A 404 -13.45 0.29 9.58
CA GLY A 404 -13.11 0.17 10.98
C GLY A 404 -14.28 -0.22 11.87
N GLN A 405 -14.07 0.00 13.15
CA GLN A 405 -15.10 -0.16 14.18
C GLN A 405 -15.36 1.18 14.83
N SER A 406 -16.63 1.50 15.12
CA SER A 406 -16.96 2.71 15.85
C SER A 406 -16.31 2.66 17.24
N SER A 407 -15.54 3.69 17.55
CA SER A 407 -14.93 3.90 18.86
C SER A 407 -15.76 4.79 19.77
N LYS A 408 -16.78 5.43 19.21
CA LYS A 408 -17.73 6.30 19.91
C LYS A 408 -19.13 5.73 19.78
N SER A 409 -19.98 6.02 20.77
CA SER A 409 -21.37 5.61 20.69
C SER A 409 -22.11 6.39 19.59
N SER A 410 -23.22 5.81 19.10
CA SER A 410 -24.07 6.47 18.11
C SER A 410 -24.61 7.81 18.59
N GLU A 411 -24.61 8.07 19.91
CA GLU A 411 -25.02 9.37 20.49
C GLU A 411 -24.11 10.53 20.06
N TYR A 412 -22.82 10.25 19.69
CA TYR A 412 -21.90 11.26 19.15
C TYR A 412 -22.07 11.45 17.64
N GLY A 413 -22.99 10.74 17.02
CA GLY A 413 -23.26 10.79 15.59
C GLY A 413 -22.21 10.13 14.72
N GLU A 414 -21.30 9.32 15.30
CA GLU A 414 -20.26 8.61 14.54
C GLU A 414 -20.86 7.55 13.63
N THR A 415 -20.43 7.54 12.36
CA THR A 415 -20.81 6.56 11.35
C THR A 415 -19.57 5.99 10.68
N ILE A 416 -19.50 4.65 10.57
CA ILE A 416 -18.45 3.94 9.83
C ILE A 416 -19.11 3.33 8.59
N GLY A 417 -18.52 3.53 7.43
CA GLY A 417 -19.02 3.01 6.15
C GLY A 417 -18.33 3.66 4.96
N ASP A 418 -18.60 3.17 3.76
CA ASP A 418 -17.88 3.54 2.52
C ASP A 418 -17.86 5.05 2.23
N SER A 419 -18.92 5.76 2.63
CA SER A 419 -19.01 7.23 2.49
C SER A 419 -18.53 8.01 3.71
N SER A 420 -17.91 7.34 4.72
CA SER A 420 -17.49 8.01 5.96
C SER A 420 -16.05 8.49 5.89
N TYR A 421 -15.81 9.67 6.46
CA TYR A 421 -14.49 10.31 6.55
C TYR A 421 -14.22 10.85 7.94
N CYS A 422 -12.95 11.06 8.26
CA CYS A 422 -12.46 11.55 9.54
C CYS A 422 -12.56 13.08 9.63
N PHE A 423 -13.19 13.57 10.69
CA PHE A 423 -13.30 14.99 11.03
C PHE A 423 -12.74 15.25 12.42
N PHE A 424 -12.21 16.43 12.61
CA PHE A 424 -11.99 16.96 13.96
C PHE A 424 -13.31 17.50 14.49
N SER A 425 -13.72 17.02 15.66
CA SER A 425 -15.03 17.31 16.21
C SER A 425 -14.98 17.43 17.72
N SER A 426 -15.68 18.39 18.27
CA SER A 426 -15.97 18.52 19.70
C SER A 426 -17.43 18.25 20.03
N LEU A 427 -18.20 17.68 19.06
CA LEU A 427 -19.62 17.45 19.24
C LEU A 427 -19.90 16.48 20.39
N LEU A 428 -20.84 16.88 21.21
CA LEU A 428 -21.44 16.08 22.28
C LEU A 428 -22.97 16.23 22.19
N PRO A 429 -23.76 15.22 22.61
CA PRO A 429 -25.19 15.40 22.77
C PRO A 429 -25.48 16.59 23.69
N SER A 430 -26.47 17.41 23.33
CA SER A 430 -26.86 18.56 24.16
C SER A 430 -27.24 18.18 25.58
N SER A 431 -27.74 16.94 25.77
CA SER A 431 -28.06 16.36 27.08
C SER A 431 -26.85 15.91 27.89
N SER A 432 -25.66 15.81 27.29
CA SER A 432 -24.44 15.39 27.98
C SER A 432 -24.02 16.41 29.03
N SER A 433 -23.72 15.92 30.24
CA SER A 433 -23.13 16.74 31.31
C SER A 433 -21.62 16.99 31.14
N THR A 434 -20.99 16.30 30.17
CA THR A 434 -19.56 16.45 29.87
C THR A 434 -19.30 17.85 29.31
N SER A 435 -18.25 18.50 29.81
CA SER A 435 -17.74 19.75 29.23
C SER A 435 -16.99 19.47 27.93
N ILE A 436 -17.14 20.37 26.96
CA ILE A 436 -16.34 20.34 25.73
C ILE A 436 -14.91 20.69 26.10
N SER A 437 -13.97 19.77 25.94
CA SER A 437 -12.58 19.99 26.37
C SER A 437 -11.59 20.15 25.22
N SER A 438 -11.79 19.47 24.12
CA SER A 438 -10.87 19.49 22.95
C SER A 438 -11.55 18.89 21.72
N LEU A 439 -11.00 19.16 20.55
CA LEU A 439 -11.33 18.42 19.34
C LEU A 439 -10.84 16.97 19.47
N ASP A 440 -11.66 16.03 19.05
CA ASP A 440 -11.33 14.63 18.90
C ASP A 440 -11.57 14.21 17.45
N THR A 441 -11.27 12.99 17.07
CA THR A 441 -11.49 12.48 15.71
C THR A 441 -12.72 11.59 15.67
N ILE A 442 -13.66 11.95 14.81
CA ILE A 442 -14.94 11.26 14.62
C ILE A 442 -15.13 10.99 13.13
N CYS A 443 -15.63 9.81 12.79
CA CYS A 443 -16.01 9.49 11.42
C CYS A 443 -17.46 9.90 11.16
N TYR A 444 -17.71 10.62 10.07
CA TYR A 444 -19.06 11.00 9.64
C TYR A 444 -19.29 10.58 8.18
N GLU A 445 -20.52 10.15 7.89
CA GLU A 445 -20.99 9.93 6.54
C GLU A 445 -21.06 11.26 5.79
N VAL A 446 -20.54 11.32 4.56
CA VAL A 446 -20.55 12.50 3.72
C VAL A 446 -21.14 12.23 2.35
N SER A 447 -21.68 13.31 1.75
CA SER A 447 -21.97 13.39 0.33
C SER A 447 -21.41 14.71 -0.24
N CYS A 448 -21.13 14.72 -1.55
CA CYS A 448 -20.53 15.85 -2.23
C CYS A 448 -21.58 16.58 -3.06
N ASP A 449 -21.79 17.86 -2.76
CA ASP A 449 -22.52 18.77 -3.64
C ASP A 449 -21.55 19.36 -4.66
N THR A 450 -21.48 18.72 -5.83
CA THR A 450 -20.57 19.12 -6.90
C THR A 450 -20.93 20.48 -7.52
N SER A 451 -22.20 20.87 -7.45
CA SER A 451 -22.69 22.13 -8.02
C SER A 451 -22.23 23.33 -7.21
N ASN A 452 -22.29 23.24 -5.89
CA ASN A 452 -21.89 24.31 -4.96
C ASN A 452 -20.50 24.08 -4.35
N LYS A 453 -19.85 22.95 -4.66
CA LYS A 453 -18.57 22.51 -4.09
C LYS A 453 -18.59 22.50 -2.56
N ASN A 454 -19.62 21.91 -1.99
CA ASN A 454 -19.78 21.75 -0.55
C ASN A 454 -19.73 20.27 -0.15
N ILE A 455 -19.20 19.99 1.04
CA ILE A 455 -19.31 18.70 1.68
C ILE A 455 -20.57 18.72 2.56
N ILE A 456 -21.49 17.78 2.34
CA ILE A 456 -22.66 17.58 3.19
C ILE A 456 -22.33 16.46 4.17
N VAL A 457 -22.31 16.78 5.47
CA VAL A 457 -21.95 15.86 6.56
C VAL A 457 -23.21 15.43 7.30
N LYS A 458 -23.44 14.14 7.44
CA LYS A 458 -24.57 13.55 8.16
C LYS A 458 -24.19 13.22 9.59
N ILE A 459 -24.92 13.79 10.54
CA ILE A 459 -24.68 13.64 11.98
C ILE A 459 -25.99 13.20 12.64
N GLY A 460 -26.12 11.90 12.90
CA GLY A 460 -27.40 11.33 13.31
C GLY A 460 -28.49 11.55 12.26
N SER A 461 -29.53 12.30 12.58
CA SER A 461 -30.61 12.68 11.65
C SER A 461 -30.41 14.06 11.00
N ASN A 462 -29.33 14.76 11.32
CA ASN A 462 -29.07 16.10 10.79
C ASN A 462 -28.10 16.04 9.62
N GLU A 463 -28.21 17.01 8.72
CA GLU A 463 -27.24 17.32 7.69
C GLU A 463 -26.67 18.70 7.96
N VAL A 464 -25.35 18.83 7.88
CA VAL A 464 -24.64 20.10 7.98
C VAL A 464 -23.76 20.30 6.74
N ILE A 465 -23.62 21.56 6.33
CA ILE A 465 -22.88 21.91 5.12
C ILE A 465 -21.54 22.50 5.50
N CYS A 466 -20.48 21.85 5.07
CA CYS A 466 -19.13 22.37 5.11
C CYS A 466 -18.87 23.26 3.88
N PRO A 467 -18.36 24.48 4.07
CA PRO A 467 -18.03 25.35 2.94
C PRO A 467 -16.85 24.81 2.14
N THR A 468 -16.70 25.27 0.90
CA THR A 468 -15.65 24.85 -0.04
C THR A 468 -14.23 24.94 0.55
N GLU A 469 -13.95 26.03 1.27
CA GLU A 469 -12.63 26.29 1.87
C GLU A 469 -12.43 25.62 3.23
N GLY A 470 -13.43 24.83 3.69
CA GLY A 470 -13.40 24.23 5.02
C GLY A 470 -13.65 25.25 6.15
N GLY A 471 -13.21 24.89 7.35
CA GLY A 471 -13.33 25.73 8.53
C GLY A 471 -14.32 25.22 9.58
N ASN A 472 -14.43 25.93 10.70
CA ASN A 472 -15.30 25.53 11.79
C ASN A 472 -16.78 25.84 11.49
N ILE A 473 -17.64 24.87 11.75
CA ILE A 473 -19.10 25.02 11.70
C ILE A 473 -19.70 24.74 13.08
N GLU A 474 -20.83 25.40 13.36
CA GLU A 474 -21.56 25.21 14.61
C GLU A 474 -22.26 23.84 14.66
N SER A 475 -22.58 23.40 15.87
CA SER A 475 -23.26 22.12 16.10
C SER A 475 -24.69 22.13 15.53
N PRO A 476 -25.12 20.99 14.97
CA PRO A 476 -26.53 20.83 14.57
C PRO A 476 -27.45 20.65 15.78
N SER A 477 -28.77 20.68 15.52
CA SER A 477 -29.79 20.46 16.55
C SER A 477 -29.56 19.14 17.30
N GLY A 478 -29.68 19.18 18.62
CA GLY A 478 -29.43 18.03 19.50
C GLY A 478 -27.97 17.85 19.92
N PHE A 479 -27.06 18.67 19.40
CA PHE A 479 -25.62 18.64 19.75
C PHE A 479 -25.14 20.00 20.26
N LYS A 480 -24.00 19.98 20.95
CA LYS A 480 -23.20 21.15 21.34
C LYS A 480 -21.75 20.93 20.94
N GLY A 481 -21.01 21.99 20.67
CA GLY A 481 -19.63 21.94 20.17
C GLY A 481 -19.51 22.41 18.74
N SER A 482 -18.49 21.96 18.03
CA SER A 482 -18.22 22.34 16.64
C SER A 482 -17.58 21.20 15.88
N ILE A 483 -17.58 21.32 14.54
CA ILE A 483 -16.85 20.46 13.62
C ILE A 483 -15.88 21.33 12.83
N GLU A 484 -14.67 20.84 12.63
CA GLU A 484 -13.72 21.40 11.71
C GLU A 484 -13.83 20.67 10.35
N CYS A 485 -14.36 21.37 9.39
CA CYS A 485 -14.51 20.89 8.01
C CYS A 485 -13.18 20.93 7.26
N PRO A 486 -12.78 19.90 6.54
CA PRO A 486 -11.71 20.00 5.57
C PRO A 486 -12.13 20.81 4.35
N LYS A 487 -11.17 21.20 3.50
CA LYS A 487 -11.49 21.75 2.19
C LYS A 487 -12.20 20.72 1.33
N TYR A 488 -13.06 21.19 0.43
CA TYR A 488 -13.84 20.36 -0.49
C TYR A 488 -12.95 19.35 -1.26
N GLU A 489 -11.83 19.82 -1.82
CA GLU A 489 -10.91 19.04 -2.65
C GLU A 489 -10.22 17.88 -1.93
N VAL A 490 -10.25 17.85 -0.58
CA VAL A 490 -9.65 16.76 0.21
C VAL A 490 -10.50 15.50 0.17
N ILE A 491 -11.81 15.65 0.12
CA ILE A 491 -12.76 14.53 0.17
C ILE A 491 -13.49 14.37 -1.16
N CYS A 492 -13.91 15.48 -1.77
CA CYS A 492 -14.82 15.46 -2.90
C CYS A 492 -14.11 15.61 -4.25
N PRO A 493 -14.73 15.09 -5.35
CA PRO A 493 -14.21 15.24 -6.70
C PRO A 493 -14.05 16.71 -7.09
N THR A 494 -12.95 17.05 -7.73
CA THR A 494 -12.67 18.41 -8.21
C THR A 494 -13.02 18.60 -9.68
N SER A 495 -13.18 17.51 -10.41
CA SER A 495 -13.61 17.48 -11.81
C SER A 495 -14.69 16.41 -12.03
N ASP A 496 -15.39 16.49 -13.15
CA ASP A 496 -16.38 15.47 -13.55
C ASP A 496 -15.73 14.11 -13.87
N ASP A 497 -14.41 14.10 -14.07
CA ASP A 497 -13.63 12.91 -14.33
C ASP A 497 -13.17 12.19 -13.05
N ASP A 498 -13.20 12.87 -11.90
CA ASP A 498 -12.83 12.27 -10.63
C ASP A 498 -13.95 11.36 -10.10
N ILE A 499 -13.58 10.16 -9.66
CA ILE A 499 -14.48 9.20 -9.01
C ILE A 499 -14.05 9.03 -7.55
N LEU A 500 -15.02 9.08 -6.64
CA LEU A 500 -14.77 8.75 -5.24
C LEU A 500 -14.54 7.26 -5.09
N CYS A 501 -13.42 6.91 -4.49
CA CYS A 501 -12.99 5.54 -4.27
C CYS A 501 -12.78 5.28 -2.78
N ASP A 502 -12.97 4.03 -2.37
CA ASP A 502 -12.76 3.60 -1.00
C ASP A 502 -11.35 3.06 -0.75
N ASP A 503 -10.76 2.48 -1.77
CA ASP A 503 -9.38 2.00 -1.80
C ASP A 503 -8.89 1.88 -3.26
N ILE A 504 -7.63 1.45 -3.44
CA ILE A 504 -6.99 1.28 -4.76
C ILE A 504 -7.83 0.38 -5.68
N PHE A 505 -8.33 -0.73 -5.19
CA PHE A 505 -9.01 -1.75 -6.00
C PHE A 505 -10.41 -1.30 -6.40
N ASP A 506 -11.07 -0.54 -5.54
CA ASP A 506 -12.34 0.13 -5.86
C ASP A 506 -12.14 1.17 -6.96
N CYS A 507 -11.09 1.99 -6.88
CA CYS A 507 -10.71 2.91 -7.95
C CYS A 507 -10.48 2.19 -9.28
N LEU A 508 -9.60 1.20 -9.29
CA LEU A 508 -9.30 0.44 -10.51
C LEU A 508 -10.55 -0.16 -11.14
N THR A 509 -11.51 -0.60 -10.32
CA THR A 509 -12.77 -1.17 -10.82
C THR A 509 -13.70 -0.09 -11.38
N LYS A 510 -13.96 0.98 -10.62
CA LYS A 510 -14.88 2.06 -11.01
C LYS A 510 -14.40 2.78 -12.28
N TYR A 511 -13.10 3.08 -12.39
CA TYR A 511 -12.54 3.73 -13.56
C TYR A 511 -12.51 2.81 -14.78
N ALA A 512 -12.15 1.54 -14.61
CA ALA A 512 -12.18 0.56 -15.70
C ALA A 512 -13.59 0.34 -16.23
N ASP A 513 -14.61 0.39 -15.38
CA ASP A 513 -16.01 0.28 -15.78
C ASP A 513 -16.52 1.52 -16.53
N ARG A 514 -16.05 2.72 -16.17
CA ARG A 514 -16.46 3.98 -16.78
C ARG A 514 -15.85 4.22 -18.16
N ASP A 515 -14.50 4.13 -18.23
CA ASP A 515 -13.75 4.80 -19.29
C ASP A 515 -13.40 3.94 -20.47
N ASN A 516 -13.68 2.64 -20.43
CA ASN A 516 -13.02 1.77 -21.38
C ASN A 516 -13.91 0.66 -21.96
N VAL A 517 -14.81 1.04 -22.85
CA VAL A 517 -15.58 0.07 -23.66
C VAL A 517 -14.63 -0.85 -24.42
N ASP A 518 -13.55 -0.33 -25.00
CA ASP A 518 -12.56 -1.12 -25.75
C ASP A 518 -11.70 -1.98 -24.80
N TYR A 519 -11.28 -1.43 -23.67
CA TYR A 519 -10.54 -2.15 -22.64
C TYR A 519 -11.40 -3.22 -21.97
N LYS A 520 -12.64 -2.89 -21.63
CA LYS A 520 -13.62 -3.83 -21.07
C LYS A 520 -13.94 -4.95 -22.07
N ALA A 521 -14.12 -4.62 -23.35
CA ALA A 521 -14.31 -5.59 -24.42
C ALA A 521 -13.08 -6.49 -24.59
N ALA A 522 -11.86 -5.94 -24.50
CA ALA A 522 -10.63 -6.71 -24.57
C ALA A 522 -10.47 -7.65 -23.36
N ILE A 523 -10.81 -7.19 -22.14
CA ILE A 523 -10.83 -8.04 -20.93
C ILE A 523 -11.86 -9.16 -21.10
N THR A 524 -13.10 -8.84 -21.49
CA THR A 524 -14.18 -9.83 -21.66
C THR A 524 -13.84 -10.85 -22.75
N THR A 525 -13.27 -10.41 -23.87
CA THR A 525 -12.82 -11.31 -24.96
C THR A 525 -11.72 -12.24 -24.45
N TYR A 526 -10.82 -11.71 -23.65
CA TYR A 526 -9.75 -12.46 -23.04
C TYR A 526 -10.27 -13.49 -22.02
N GLU A 527 -11.14 -13.10 -21.11
CA GLU A 527 -11.77 -13.97 -20.12
C GLU A 527 -12.56 -15.11 -20.79
N ASN A 528 -13.29 -14.83 -21.87
CA ASN A 528 -14.00 -15.85 -22.64
C ASN A 528 -13.05 -16.82 -23.35
N SER A 529 -11.92 -16.33 -23.89
CA SER A 529 -10.94 -17.20 -24.60
C SER A 529 -10.26 -18.23 -23.69
N ILE A 530 -10.43 -18.09 -22.39
CA ILE A 530 -9.83 -18.92 -21.36
C ILE A 530 -10.81 -19.93 -20.83
N ASN A 531 -12.04 -19.50 -20.54
CA ASN A 531 -13.12 -20.40 -20.11
C ASN A 531 -13.40 -21.50 -21.15
N ASP A 532 -13.06 -21.26 -22.43
CA ASP A 532 -13.15 -22.26 -23.48
C ASP A 532 -12.00 -23.31 -23.50
N LYS A 533 -10.95 -23.09 -22.65
CA LYS A 533 -9.78 -24.01 -22.60
C LYS A 533 -9.74 -24.91 -21.36
N ASP A 534 -10.59 -24.66 -20.37
CA ASP A 534 -10.49 -25.32 -19.05
C ASP A 534 -11.13 -26.70 -18.94
N ASP A 535 -11.58 -27.31 -20.04
CA ASP A 535 -12.30 -28.59 -19.96
C ASP A 535 -11.41 -29.87 -20.07
N ASP A 536 -10.07 -29.76 -20.19
CA ASP A 536 -9.27 -30.96 -20.52
C ASP A 536 -7.98 -31.24 -19.67
N ASP A 537 -7.59 -30.43 -18.66
CA ASP A 537 -6.35 -30.75 -17.94
C ASP A 537 -6.47 -30.62 -16.38
N ASP A 538 -6.47 -31.78 -15.74
CA ASP A 538 -6.43 -31.98 -14.27
C ASP A 538 -5.04 -31.71 -13.63
N ASP A 539 -4.26 -30.71 -14.06
CA ASP A 539 -2.99 -30.35 -13.44
C ASP A 539 -3.17 -29.19 -12.45
N ASP A 540 -3.43 -29.54 -11.19
CA ASP A 540 -3.71 -28.65 -10.05
C ASP A 540 -2.61 -27.62 -9.67
N ASP A 541 -1.44 -27.64 -10.33
CA ASP A 541 -0.28 -26.79 -9.98
C ASP A 541 -0.12 -25.53 -10.84
N TYR A 542 -0.83 -25.43 -11.97
CA TYR A 542 -0.85 -24.26 -12.85
C TYR A 542 -2.24 -23.67 -12.91
N ILE A 543 -2.41 -22.51 -12.32
CA ILE A 543 -3.64 -21.72 -12.44
C ILE A 543 -3.31 -20.49 -13.28
N PRO A 544 -3.74 -20.43 -14.55
CA PRO A 544 -3.78 -19.17 -15.28
C PRO A 544 -4.72 -18.23 -14.53
N ILE A 545 -4.33 -16.98 -14.34
CA ILE A 545 -5.12 -16.04 -13.53
C ILE A 545 -6.18 -15.42 -14.39
N TYR A 546 -7.38 -15.84 -14.11
CA TYR A 546 -8.56 -15.34 -14.76
C TYR A 546 -9.58 -14.92 -13.71
N GLY A 547 -9.90 -13.64 -13.73
CA GLY A 547 -10.88 -13.09 -12.80
C GLY A 547 -12.24 -13.76 -12.99
N THR A 548 -12.55 -14.70 -12.15
CA THR A 548 -13.91 -15.21 -12.05
C THR A 548 -14.76 -14.12 -11.39
N ASN A 549 -15.73 -13.58 -12.12
CA ASN A 549 -16.88 -12.91 -11.56
C ASN A 549 -17.70 -13.91 -10.75
N SER A 550 -17.31 -14.21 -9.52
CA SER A 550 -18.16 -14.96 -8.60
C SER A 550 -18.61 -14.06 -7.45
N ASN A 551 -19.66 -13.27 -7.71
CA ASN A 551 -20.62 -12.89 -6.68
C ASN A 551 -21.33 -14.14 -6.16
N LYS A 552 -20.63 -14.98 -5.40
CA LYS A 552 -21.25 -15.98 -4.52
C LYS A 552 -20.75 -15.72 -3.10
N TYR A 553 -21.49 -14.89 -2.40
CA TYR A 553 -21.46 -14.86 -0.94
C TYR A 553 -21.87 -16.24 -0.42
N ILE A 554 -20.91 -17.01 0.04
CA ILE A 554 -21.19 -18.19 0.86
C ILE A 554 -21.27 -17.69 2.29
N ASN A 555 -22.50 -17.60 2.81
CA ASN A 555 -22.76 -17.40 4.23
C ASN A 555 -22.20 -18.60 5.00
N PHE A 556 -21.12 -18.41 5.73
CA PHE A 556 -20.69 -19.34 6.77
C PHE A 556 -21.13 -18.85 8.14
N ASN A 557 -21.97 -19.66 8.75
CA ASN A 557 -22.40 -19.53 10.15
C ASN A 557 -21.18 -19.57 11.09
N LEU A 558 -21.09 -18.56 11.94
CA LEU A 558 -20.17 -18.49 13.06
C LEU A 558 -20.55 -19.52 14.12
N GLY A 559 -19.74 -20.56 14.28
CA GLY A 559 -19.74 -21.44 15.47
C GLY A 559 -18.58 -21.04 16.38
N LEU A 560 -18.93 -20.68 17.61
CA LEU A 560 -18.04 -20.36 18.72
C LEU A 560 -16.86 -21.35 18.87
N LEU A 561 -15.64 -20.82 19.09
CA LEU A 561 -14.67 -21.46 19.98
C LEU A 561 -13.80 -20.41 20.68
N LEU A 562 -14.06 -20.27 21.95
CA LEU A 562 -13.25 -19.58 22.97
C LEU A 562 -12.01 -20.42 23.31
N GLY A 563 -10.90 -19.73 23.55
CA GLY A 563 -9.89 -20.20 24.49
C GLY A 563 -8.53 -20.53 23.91
N PHE A 564 -7.54 -19.70 24.16
CA PHE A 564 -6.42 -19.96 25.07
C PHE A 564 -5.38 -18.83 24.92
N LEU A 565 -5.26 -18.08 26.01
CA LEU A 565 -4.06 -17.30 26.32
C LEU A 565 -2.91 -18.27 26.56
N VAL A 566 -1.77 -18.06 25.90
CA VAL A 566 -0.50 -18.56 26.42
C VAL A 566 0.46 -17.40 26.50
N LEU A 567 0.74 -16.99 27.70
CA LEU A 567 1.89 -16.23 28.13
C LEU A 567 3.15 -17.07 27.93
N GLY A 568 4.18 -16.50 27.35
CA GLY A 568 5.51 -17.10 27.28
C GLY A 568 6.56 -16.05 26.98
N ILE A 569 7.12 -15.52 28.07
CA ILE A 569 8.46 -14.92 28.32
C ILE A 569 9.24 -14.40 27.10
#